data_06058a0e849fab27cef81d43fd0a3c9e
#
_entry.id   06058a0e849fab27cef81d43fd0a3c9e
#
_cell.length_a   1.000
_cell.length_b   1.000
_cell.length_c   1.000
_cell.angle_alpha   90.00
_cell.angle_beta   90.00
_cell.angle_gamma   90.00
#
_symmetry.space_group_name_H-M   'P 1'
#
loop_
_entity.id
_entity.type
_entity.pdbx_description
1 polymer ?
#
loop_
_entity_poly.entity_id
_entity_poly.type
_entity_poly.pdbx_seq_one_letter_code
_entity_poly.pdbx_strand_id
1 'polypeptide(L)'
;LSPVFQQLASEKKIIQIPYKIGRKYYYIHSSKANFLNTKLTEDGDEVRFISPMDTLVRDQTWLKTFFDYSFTFEYFKKKGMKWPLSILAGNRFVGYLDCKMEWGTKNFIIKEKNIFDSAFSNHKGIERAIQDLAAFHGAKEIIEKR
;
A
#
# COMPACT_ATOMS: atom_id res chain seq x y z
N LEU A 1 24.99 -12.64 -1.52
CA LEU A 1 23.91 -13.17 -2.38
C LEU A 1 23.83 -14.67 -2.21
N SER A 2 22.62 -15.22 -2.09
CA SER A 2 22.43 -16.68 -2.07
C SER A 2 22.88 -17.29 -3.41
N PRO A 3 23.29 -18.56 -3.44
CA PRO A 3 23.69 -19.22 -4.69
C PRO A 3 22.62 -19.13 -5.80
N VAL A 4 21.36 -19.21 -5.43
CA VAL A 4 20.20 -19.07 -6.34
C VAL A 4 20.20 -17.68 -7.00
N PHE A 5 20.43 -16.62 -6.22
CA PHE A 5 20.47 -15.26 -6.77
C PHE A 5 21.66 -15.07 -7.72
N GLN A 6 22.82 -15.66 -7.40
CA GLN A 6 23.99 -15.62 -8.27
C GLN A 6 23.73 -16.33 -9.59
N GLN A 7 23.08 -17.48 -9.55
CA GLN A 7 22.68 -18.22 -10.75
C GLN A 7 21.70 -17.40 -11.61
N LEU A 8 20.63 -16.84 -11.01
CA LEU A 8 19.65 -16.04 -11.74
C LEU A 8 20.28 -14.79 -12.39
N ALA A 9 21.25 -14.18 -11.72
CA ALA A 9 21.99 -13.05 -12.26
C ALA A 9 22.90 -13.46 -13.44
N SER A 10 23.63 -14.58 -13.31
CA SER A 10 24.47 -15.11 -14.38
C SER A 10 23.67 -15.52 -15.62
N GLU A 11 22.46 -16.07 -15.41
CA GLU A 11 21.51 -16.40 -16.48
C GLU A 11 20.77 -15.16 -17.03
N LYS A 12 21.07 -13.97 -16.55
CA LYS A 12 20.41 -12.70 -16.93
C LYS A 12 18.88 -12.71 -16.73
N LYS A 13 18.38 -13.54 -15.84
CA LYS A 13 16.96 -13.58 -15.47
C LYS A 13 16.56 -12.44 -14.55
N ILE A 14 17.52 -11.94 -13.78
CA ILE A 14 17.37 -10.75 -12.93
C ILE A 14 18.42 -9.73 -13.25
N ILE A 15 18.08 -8.45 -13.10
CA ILE A 15 18.96 -7.30 -13.30
C ILE A 15 19.02 -6.51 -12.00
N GLN A 16 20.21 -6.17 -11.57
CA GLN A 16 20.39 -5.30 -10.41
C GLN A 16 19.94 -3.89 -10.76
N ILE A 17 19.05 -3.33 -9.93
CA ILE A 17 18.64 -1.94 -10.09
C ILE A 17 19.78 -1.02 -9.63
N PRO A 18 19.99 0.14 -10.32
CA PRO A 18 21.12 1.04 -10.03
C PRO A 18 20.96 1.81 -8.71
N TYR A 19 20.08 1.37 -7.82
CA TYR A 19 19.84 1.97 -6.52
C TYR A 19 20.21 1.02 -5.39
N LYS A 20 20.76 1.59 -4.33
CA LYS A 20 21.20 0.89 -3.13
C LYS A 20 20.64 1.58 -1.91
N ILE A 21 20.01 0.81 -1.01
CA ILE A 21 19.52 1.31 0.26
C ILE A 21 20.39 0.72 1.37
N GLY A 22 21.21 1.56 1.98
CA GLY A 22 22.20 1.10 2.93
C GLY A 22 23.16 0.10 2.28
N ARG A 23 23.17 -1.16 2.76
CA ARG A 23 23.98 -2.26 2.20
C ARG A 23 23.19 -3.21 1.29
N LYS A 24 21.89 -2.95 1.05
CA LYS A 24 21.02 -3.83 0.27
C LYS A 24 21.00 -3.42 -1.20
N TYR A 25 21.10 -4.41 -2.08
CA TYR A 25 20.88 -4.27 -3.52
C TYR A 25 19.51 -4.84 -3.86
N TYR A 26 18.88 -4.23 -4.84
CA TYR A 26 17.57 -4.65 -5.33
C TYR A 26 17.69 -5.18 -6.74
N TYR A 27 16.82 -6.12 -7.09
CA TYR A 27 16.83 -6.79 -8.38
C TYR A 27 15.43 -6.79 -8.95
N ILE A 28 15.36 -6.69 -10.27
CA ILE A 28 14.11 -6.80 -11.03
C ILE A 28 14.24 -7.96 -12.01
N HIS A 29 13.15 -8.64 -12.30
CA HIS A 29 13.14 -9.64 -13.36
C HIS A 29 13.43 -8.97 -14.71
N SER A 30 14.28 -9.58 -15.55
CA SER A 30 14.73 -8.99 -16.81
C SER A 30 13.60 -8.59 -17.75
N SER A 31 12.49 -9.36 -17.77
CA SER A 31 11.29 -9.03 -18.56
C SER A 31 10.61 -7.72 -18.14
N LYS A 32 10.95 -7.21 -16.96
CA LYS A 32 10.42 -5.95 -16.41
C LYS A 32 11.42 -4.79 -16.47
N ALA A 33 12.58 -4.99 -17.07
CA ALA A 33 13.65 -3.99 -17.16
C ALA A 33 13.19 -2.67 -17.79
N ASN A 34 12.26 -2.73 -18.71
CA ASN A 34 11.70 -1.55 -19.39
C ASN A 34 11.09 -0.54 -18.39
N PHE A 35 10.55 -1.02 -17.27
CA PHE A 35 9.98 -0.13 -16.25
C PHE A 35 11.03 0.79 -15.60
N LEU A 36 12.31 0.41 -15.62
CA LEU A 36 13.39 1.25 -15.06
C LEU A 36 13.60 2.54 -15.86
N ASN A 37 13.20 2.54 -17.13
CA ASN A 37 13.36 3.68 -18.06
C ASN A 37 12.01 4.33 -18.38
N THR A 38 10.89 3.82 -17.84
CA THR A 38 9.57 4.36 -18.08
C THR A 38 9.37 5.58 -17.18
N LYS A 39 9.11 6.74 -17.79
CA LYS A 39 8.63 7.90 -17.06
C LYS A 39 7.23 7.58 -16.55
N LEU A 40 7.10 7.35 -15.25
CA LEU A 40 5.77 7.17 -14.65
C LEU A 40 5.02 8.48 -14.79
N THR A 41 3.86 8.44 -15.43
CA THR A 41 2.90 9.54 -15.34
C THR A 41 2.41 9.58 -13.90
N GLU A 42 2.44 10.75 -13.29
CA GLU A 42 1.80 10.96 -12.00
C GLU A 42 0.28 10.93 -12.21
N ASP A 43 -0.32 9.75 -12.25
CA ASP A 43 -1.76 9.58 -12.13
C ASP A 43 -2.14 9.85 -10.66
N GLY A 44 -2.14 11.15 -10.30
CA GLY A 44 -2.37 11.60 -8.93
C GLY A 44 -3.77 11.30 -8.40
N ASP A 45 -4.70 10.92 -9.26
CA ASP A 45 -6.10 10.69 -8.91
C ASP A 45 -6.42 9.21 -8.57
N GLU A 46 -5.54 8.27 -8.93
CA GLU A 46 -5.77 6.87 -8.60
C GLU A 46 -5.47 6.59 -7.13
N VAL A 47 -6.50 6.15 -6.40
CA VAL A 47 -6.39 5.77 -4.99
C VAL A 47 -6.52 4.26 -4.84
N ARG A 48 -5.58 3.66 -4.10
CA ARG A 48 -5.57 2.24 -3.78
C ARG A 48 -5.46 2.02 -2.29
N PHE A 49 -6.16 1.00 -1.79
CA PHE A 49 -6.02 0.52 -0.43
C PHE A 49 -5.05 -0.66 -0.40
N ILE A 50 -3.97 -0.52 0.35
CA ILE A 50 -2.92 -1.52 0.46
C ILE A 50 -3.06 -2.25 1.79
N SER A 51 -3.22 -3.57 1.73
CA SER A 51 -3.31 -4.43 2.90
C SER A 51 -2.01 -4.41 3.72
N PRO A 52 -2.06 -4.46 5.06
CA PRO A 52 -0.87 -4.58 5.90
C PRO A 52 -0.07 -5.86 5.64
N MET A 53 -0.65 -6.87 4.98
CA MET A 53 0.04 -8.09 4.57
C MET A 53 0.68 -7.98 3.19
N ASP A 54 0.44 -6.90 2.47
CA ASP A 54 1.08 -6.66 1.17
C ASP A 54 2.59 -6.48 1.33
N THR A 55 3.34 -7.05 0.39
CA THR A 55 4.80 -6.97 0.39
C THR A 55 5.30 -5.52 0.30
N LEU A 56 4.52 -4.63 -0.31
CA LEU A 56 4.84 -3.21 -0.45
C LEU A 56 4.97 -2.53 0.91
N VAL A 57 4.07 -2.81 1.86
CA VAL A 57 4.08 -2.18 3.19
C VAL A 57 4.80 -3.00 4.26
N ARG A 58 5.12 -4.26 3.97
CA ARG A 58 5.78 -5.15 4.93
C ARG A 58 7.25 -4.82 5.16
N ASP A 59 8.00 -4.40 4.14
CA ASP A 59 9.40 -3.94 4.29
C ASP A 59 9.44 -2.48 4.72
N GLN A 60 9.48 -2.26 6.03
CA GLN A 60 9.48 -0.92 6.63
C GLN A 60 10.69 -0.07 6.21
N THR A 61 11.85 -0.70 5.95
CA THR A 61 13.05 0.02 5.50
C THR A 61 12.83 0.59 4.11
N TRP A 62 12.26 -0.21 3.22
CA TRP A 62 11.94 0.18 1.86
C TRP A 62 10.85 1.25 1.83
N LEU A 63 9.79 1.04 2.60
CA LEU A 63 8.65 1.95 2.72
C LEU A 63 9.10 3.33 3.21
N LYS A 64 9.93 3.38 4.28
CA LYS A 64 10.45 4.64 4.81
C LYS A 64 11.39 5.33 3.82
N THR A 65 12.23 4.57 3.12
CA THR A 65 13.24 5.15 2.23
C THR A 65 12.64 5.74 0.95
N PHE A 66 11.66 5.06 0.36
CA PHE A 66 11.11 5.50 -0.93
C PHE A 66 9.86 6.36 -0.81
N PHE A 67 9.09 6.21 0.27
CA PHE A 67 7.81 6.90 0.43
C PHE A 67 7.76 7.83 1.64
N ASP A 68 8.83 7.90 2.42
CA ASP A 68 8.85 8.59 3.72
C ASP A 68 7.66 8.20 4.63
N TYR A 69 7.21 6.98 4.46
CA TYR A 69 6.06 6.42 5.15
C TYR A 69 6.50 5.33 6.11
N SER A 70 6.01 5.37 7.34
CA SER A 70 6.18 4.30 8.31
C SER A 70 4.82 3.82 8.77
N PHE A 71 4.63 2.51 8.74
CA PHE A 71 3.40 1.87 9.13
C PHE A 71 3.69 0.91 10.28
N THR A 72 3.01 1.12 11.42
CA THR A 72 3.13 0.20 12.55
C THR A 72 1.90 -0.69 12.60
N PHE A 73 2.10 -1.96 12.30
CA PHE A 73 1.05 -2.95 12.41
C PHE A 73 1.03 -3.55 13.83
N GLU A 74 0.01 -3.20 14.61
CA GLU A 74 -0.13 -3.62 16.00
C GLU A 74 -0.94 -4.92 16.11
N TYR A 75 -0.48 -6.00 15.46
CA TYR A 75 -1.17 -7.30 15.47
C TYR A 75 -1.35 -7.90 16.87
N PHE A 76 -0.45 -7.58 17.80
CA PHE A 76 -0.40 -8.25 19.11
C PHE A 76 -0.98 -7.44 20.27
N LYS A 77 -1.51 -6.25 20.07
CA LYS A 77 -2.15 -5.52 21.16
C LYS A 77 -3.54 -6.08 21.44
N LYS A 78 -3.71 -6.63 22.66
CA LYS A 78 -4.92 -7.33 23.14
C LYS A 78 -6.23 -6.53 23.15
N LYS A 79 -6.23 -5.23 22.87
CA LYS A 79 -7.44 -4.38 22.80
C LYS A 79 -7.62 -3.81 21.40
N GLY A 80 -8.55 -4.42 20.67
CA GLY A 80 -9.01 -3.89 19.39
C GLY A 80 -7.98 -4.06 18.28
N MET A 81 -7.89 -5.27 17.74
CA MET A 81 -7.06 -5.54 16.56
C MET A 81 -7.44 -4.58 15.45
N LYS A 82 -6.56 -3.61 15.17
CA LYS A 82 -6.69 -2.71 14.03
C LYS A 82 -6.06 -3.40 12.83
N TRP A 83 -6.78 -3.41 11.73
CA TRP A 83 -6.30 -3.91 10.44
C TRP A 83 -6.35 -2.77 9.41
N PRO A 84 -5.59 -1.70 9.64
CA PRO A 84 -5.69 -0.54 8.78
C PRO A 84 -5.11 -0.81 7.41
N LEU A 85 -5.84 -0.39 6.40
CA LEU A 85 -5.40 -0.37 5.02
C LEU A 85 -4.64 0.94 4.78
N SER A 86 -3.42 0.86 4.28
CA SER A 86 -2.67 2.06 3.88
C SER A 86 -3.30 2.66 2.62
N ILE A 87 -3.44 3.99 2.58
CA ILE A 87 -4.01 4.71 1.43
C ILE A 87 -2.86 5.19 0.55
N LEU A 88 -2.77 4.64 -0.65
CA LEU A 88 -1.83 5.05 -1.68
C LEU A 88 -2.59 5.87 -2.73
N ALA A 89 -2.27 7.15 -2.87
CA ALA A 89 -2.79 8.06 -3.89
C ALA A 89 -1.68 8.35 -4.90
N GLY A 90 -1.88 7.90 -6.14
CA GLY A 90 -0.81 7.90 -7.13
C GLY A 90 0.41 7.13 -6.62
N ASN A 91 1.50 7.84 -6.35
CA ASN A 91 2.76 7.29 -5.84
C ASN A 91 3.07 7.67 -4.37
N ARG A 92 2.08 8.16 -3.62
CA ARG A 92 2.26 8.67 -2.25
C ARG A 92 1.35 7.96 -1.26
N PHE A 93 1.90 7.54 -0.13
CA PHE A 93 1.09 7.11 1.00
C PHE A 93 0.60 8.35 1.76
N VAL A 94 -0.71 8.52 1.82
CA VAL A 94 -1.35 9.74 2.34
C VAL A 94 -2.14 9.53 3.62
N GLY A 95 -2.35 8.27 4.03
CA GLY A 95 -3.14 7.97 5.21
C GLY A 95 -3.36 6.47 5.40
N TYR A 96 -4.33 6.18 6.28
CA TYR A 96 -4.84 4.82 6.47
C TYR A 96 -6.34 4.82 6.75
N LEU A 97 -6.95 3.67 6.50
CA LEU A 97 -8.36 3.38 6.73
C LEU A 97 -8.50 2.09 7.57
N ASP A 98 -9.05 2.17 8.80
CA ASP A 98 -9.51 0.99 9.54
C ASP A 98 -11.00 0.82 9.36
N CYS A 99 -11.37 -0.26 8.70
CA CYS A 99 -12.75 -0.55 8.37
C CYS A 99 -13.08 -2.03 8.57
N LYS A 100 -14.36 -2.35 8.60
CA LYS A 100 -14.84 -3.73 8.62
C LYS A 100 -16.17 -3.86 7.91
N MET A 101 -16.42 -5.02 7.34
CA MET A 101 -17.77 -5.41 6.90
C MET A 101 -18.53 -6.07 8.05
N GLU A 102 -19.72 -5.59 8.33
CA GLU A 102 -20.67 -6.22 9.25
C GLU A 102 -21.67 -7.04 8.43
N TRP A 103 -21.40 -8.33 8.32
CA TRP A 103 -22.07 -9.21 7.38
C TRP A 103 -23.59 -9.38 7.66
N GLY A 104 -24.01 -9.32 8.94
CA GLY A 104 -25.41 -9.47 9.32
C GLY A 104 -26.29 -8.33 8.81
N THR A 105 -25.83 -7.10 8.93
CA THR A 105 -26.53 -5.88 8.51
C THR A 105 -26.18 -5.46 7.08
N LYS A 106 -25.07 -6.00 6.55
CA LYS A 106 -24.41 -5.56 5.31
C LYS A 106 -23.94 -4.11 5.37
N ASN A 107 -23.51 -3.65 6.55
CA ASN A 107 -22.97 -2.32 6.73
C ASN A 107 -21.44 -2.35 6.60
N PHE A 108 -20.88 -1.41 5.83
CA PHE A 108 -19.43 -1.15 5.79
C PHE A 108 -19.11 -0.09 6.84
N ILE A 109 -18.42 -0.50 7.90
CA ILE A 109 -18.16 0.35 9.05
C ILE A 109 -16.73 0.89 8.95
N ILE A 110 -16.60 2.20 8.83
CA ILE A 110 -15.35 2.92 8.97
C ILE A 110 -15.15 3.20 10.45
N LYS A 111 -14.13 2.59 11.06
CA LYS A 111 -13.78 2.79 12.46
C LYS A 111 -12.86 3.99 12.64
N GLU A 112 -11.94 4.16 11.70
CA GLU A 112 -10.96 5.24 11.72
C GLU A 112 -10.49 5.52 10.28
N LYS A 113 -10.48 6.79 9.91
CA LYS A 113 -9.88 7.30 8.69
C LYS A 113 -8.91 8.41 9.10
N ASN A 114 -7.63 8.25 8.79
CA ASN A 114 -6.61 9.24 9.11
C ASN A 114 -5.85 9.61 7.84
N ILE A 115 -5.96 10.87 7.45
CA ILE A 115 -5.24 11.47 6.34
C ILE A 115 -4.22 12.44 6.94
N PHE A 116 -2.95 12.09 6.84
CA PHE A 116 -1.86 12.90 7.39
C PHE A 116 -1.26 13.88 6.39
N ASP A 117 -1.52 13.71 5.10
CA ASP A 117 -1.18 14.69 4.07
C ASP A 117 -2.37 15.61 3.83
N SER A 118 -2.25 16.86 4.29
CA SER A 118 -3.34 17.86 4.23
C SER A 118 -3.82 18.15 2.81
N ALA A 119 -2.96 17.96 1.80
CA ALA A 119 -3.34 18.11 0.39
C ALA A 119 -4.41 17.09 -0.04
N PHE A 120 -4.53 15.98 0.68
CA PHE A 120 -5.48 14.91 0.40
C PHE A 120 -6.67 14.85 1.37
N SER A 121 -6.81 15.79 2.30
CA SER A 121 -7.87 15.77 3.33
C SER A 121 -9.28 15.72 2.75
N ASN A 122 -9.51 16.35 1.59
CA ASN A 122 -10.80 16.39 0.89
C ASN A 122 -10.71 15.77 -0.52
N HIS A 123 -9.80 14.82 -0.71
CA HIS A 123 -9.54 14.24 -2.02
C HIS A 123 -10.69 13.32 -2.45
N LYS A 124 -11.45 13.71 -3.49
CA LYS A 124 -12.62 12.96 -3.99
C LYS A 124 -12.31 11.52 -4.39
N GLY A 125 -11.08 11.25 -4.84
CA GLY A 125 -10.62 9.90 -5.16
C GLY A 125 -10.61 8.97 -3.95
N ILE A 126 -10.32 9.46 -2.74
CA ILE A 126 -10.35 8.65 -1.52
C ILE A 126 -11.79 8.26 -1.18
N GLU A 127 -12.71 9.19 -1.24
CA GLU A 127 -14.14 8.90 -0.98
C GLU A 127 -14.69 7.91 -2.01
N ARG A 128 -14.35 8.10 -3.29
CA ARG A 128 -14.73 7.16 -4.34
C ARG A 128 -14.16 5.77 -4.10
N ALA A 129 -12.88 5.66 -3.77
CA ALA A 129 -12.25 4.38 -3.49
C ALA A 129 -12.87 3.67 -2.28
N ILE A 130 -13.31 4.41 -1.25
CA ILE A 130 -14.06 3.86 -0.12
C ILE A 130 -15.41 3.29 -0.58
N GLN A 131 -16.14 4.03 -1.44
CA GLN A 131 -17.41 3.57 -2.00
C GLN A 131 -17.21 2.31 -2.84
N ASP A 132 -16.19 2.27 -3.69
CA ASP A 132 -15.85 1.11 -4.52
C ASP A 132 -15.49 -0.11 -3.66
N LEU A 133 -14.72 0.09 -2.58
CA LEU A 133 -14.38 -0.97 -1.63
C LEU A 133 -15.62 -1.51 -0.90
N ALA A 134 -16.50 -0.63 -0.45
CA ALA A 134 -17.74 -1.02 0.19
C ALA A 134 -18.67 -1.78 -0.77
N ALA A 135 -18.80 -1.30 -2.00
CA ALA A 135 -19.57 -1.94 -3.05
C ALA A 135 -19.01 -3.32 -3.43
N PHE A 136 -17.68 -3.46 -3.53
CA PHE A 136 -17.01 -4.74 -3.76
C PHE A 136 -17.38 -5.79 -2.71
N HIS A 137 -17.55 -5.38 -1.45
CA HIS A 137 -18.00 -6.26 -0.36
C HIS A 137 -19.52 -6.42 -0.29
N GLY A 138 -20.28 -5.83 -1.20
CA GLY A 138 -21.75 -5.91 -1.22
C GLY A 138 -22.41 -5.15 -0.07
N ALA A 139 -21.80 -4.07 0.40
CA ALA A 139 -22.37 -3.23 1.43
C ALA A 139 -23.64 -2.52 0.95
N LYS A 140 -24.62 -2.40 1.85
CA LYS A 140 -25.84 -1.61 1.61
C LYS A 140 -25.66 -0.17 2.06
N GLU A 141 -24.85 0.04 3.09
CA GLU A 141 -24.63 1.34 3.70
C GLU A 141 -23.19 1.46 4.21
N ILE A 142 -22.66 2.68 4.18
CA ILE A 142 -21.37 3.03 4.78
C ILE A 142 -21.63 3.83 6.04
N ILE A 143 -21.13 3.34 7.18
CA ILE A 143 -21.30 3.98 8.49
C ILE A 143 -19.92 4.44 8.99
N GLU A 144 -19.76 5.72 9.21
CA GLU A 144 -18.55 6.28 9.82
C GLU A 144 -18.77 6.45 11.32
N LYS A 145 -17.96 5.75 12.14
CA LYS A 145 -17.99 5.92 13.60
C LYS A 145 -17.24 7.20 13.95
N ARG A 146 -17.94 8.13 14.58
CA ARG A 146 -17.34 9.32 15.19
C ARG A 146 -16.63 8.98 16.50
#